data_035ccc67d82f2244253c1cb65c925743
#
_entry.id   035ccc67d82f2244253c1cb65c925743
#
_cell.length_a   1.000
_cell.length_b   1.000
_cell.length_c   1.000
_cell.angle_alpha   90.00
_cell.angle_beta   90.00
_cell.angle_gamma   90.00
#
_symmetry.space_group_name_H-M   'P 1'
#
loop_
_entity.id
_entity.type
_entity.pdbx_description
1 polymer ?
#
loop_
_entity_poly.entity_id
_entity_poly.type
_entity_poly.pdbx_seq_one_letter_code
_entity_poly.pdbx_strand_id
1 'polypeptide(L)'
;MIQKIIFDLCFLCCSRVAFAQNEHEMSTTYQVPKDSLVRQKLVQWQDQKFGLFMHWGTYSQWGVAESWTICPDDWVTRTGPYSDDYFTYKKAYENLQTTFNPANFNPEKWVRAAKAAGMNYVVFTTKHHDGFSMFDTKQTDYKITDPKTPFSKNPRSNVTKEIFNAFRKDNFMIGAYFSKPDWHNQNYWWSYFPPKDHNVNYDPAHYPERWQKFKDFTYNQIEELMSGYGKVDILWLDGGWVRPSPEKGNDPQHYNQDLDMAKIAKMSRSYQPGLIMVDRTVTGEFENYTTPEQEVPDKPLSYPWETCMTIGKYWSYVPNDEFKPSIQLVQTLIKIVSRGGNLLLNIAPGPDGDWNPVAYQRLQDIADWMKINSKGIYGSEPVAPYSAGNIYFTKSKNQKAVYAFWLSEKAGVNLPASVSFAVNNIKQLKKVSLLGSTQKLKWQYQNGLLSIQIPDALQKSTSLKYSGTFELEY
;
A
#
# COMPACT_ATOMS: atom_id res chain seq x y z
N MET A 1 10.08 57.50 -6.26
CA MET A 1 10.11 56.56 -7.39
C MET A 1 11.15 55.48 -7.10
N ILE A 2 10.82 54.52 -6.23
CA ILE A 2 11.50 53.23 -6.02
C ILE A 2 10.63 52.52 -4.97
N GLN A 3 9.59 51.83 -5.45
CA GLN A 3 8.79 50.88 -4.66
C GLN A 3 8.00 50.07 -5.68
N LYS A 4 8.61 49.03 -6.18
CA LYS A 4 8.01 47.86 -6.85
C LYS A 4 9.18 47.02 -7.33
N ILE A 5 9.49 45.96 -6.66
CA ILE A 5 10.14 44.73 -7.09
C ILE A 5 10.53 44.00 -5.76
N ILE A 6 9.60 43.31 -5.12
CA ILE A 6 9.82 42.17 -4.22
C ILE A 6 8.44 41.49 -4.09
N PHE A 7 8.02 40.74 -5.06
CA PHE A 7 6.95 39.76 -4.99
C PHE A 7 7.01 38.91 -6.26
N ASP A 8 7.98 38.05 -6.36
CA ASP A 8 8.01 36.96 -7.33
C ASP A 8 9.26 36.10 -7.11
N LEU A 9 9.36 35.46 -5.94
CA LEU A 9 10.36 34.42 -5.70
C LEU A 9 9.91 33.49 -4.56
N CYS A 10 8.71 32.93 -4.69
CA CYS A 10 8.25 31.91 -3.74
C CYS A 10 7.33 30.87 -4.39
N PHE A 11 7.54 30.55 -5.68
CA PHE A 11 6.71 29.56 -6.38
C PHE A 11 7.53 28.55 -7.22
N LEU A 12 8.76 28.26 -6.83
CA LEU A 12 9.63 27.33 -7.55
C LEU A 12 10.31 26.28 -6.68
N CYS A 13 9.69 25.89 -5.55
CA CYS A 13 10.25 24.84 -4.68
C CYS A 13 9.34 23.63 -4.48
N CYS A 14 8.23 23.51 -5.23
CA CYS A 14 7.32 22.35 -5.12
C CYS A 14 7.37 21.37 -6.28
N SER A 15 8.30 21.49 -7.23
CA SER A 15 8.28 20.68 -8.45
C SER A 15 9.39 19.63 -8.58
N ARG A 16 10.13 19.31 -7.51
CA ARG A 16 11.17 18.28 -7.57
C ARG A 16 10.92 17.02 -6.73
N VAL A 17 9.76 16.92 -6.07
CA VAL A 17 9.37 15.66 -5.38
C VAL A 17 8.80 14.61 -6.35
N ALA A 18 8.59 14.97 -7.62
CA ALA A 18 7.97 14.12 -8.62
C ALA A 18 8.91 13.15 -9.35
N PHE A 19 10.22 13.21 -9.15
CA PHE A 19 11.15 12.42 -9.97
C PHE A 19 11.55 11.05 -9.40
N ALA A 20 11.30 10.76 -8.13
CA ALA A 20 11.44 9.39 -7.60
C ALA A 20 10.21 8.50 -7.86
N GLN A 21 9.12 9.07 -8.35
CA GLN A 21 7.85 8.37 -8.58
C GLN A 21 7.71 7.76 -9.98
N ASN A 22 8.54 8.12 -10.95
CA ASN A 22 8.42 7.65 -12.34
C ASN A 22 9.05 6.28 -12.62
N GLU A 23 9.69 5.63 -11.66
CA GLU A 23 10.19 4.25 -11.83
C GLU A 23 9.08 3.19 -11.77
N HIS A 24 7.85 3.59 -11.47
CA HIS A 24 6.68 2.70 -11.39
C HIS A 24 5.84 2.66 -12.68
N GLU A 25 6.39 3.12 -13.80
CA GLU A 25 5.70 3.04 -15.09
C GLU A 25 5.30 1.60 -15.41
N MET A 26 4.09 1.49 -15.91
CA MET A 26 3.38 0.26 -16.24
C MET A 26 4.28 -0.77 -16.92
N SER A 27 4.52 -1.90 -16.28
CA SER A 27 5.29 -3.00 -16.83
C SER A 27 4.71 -3.44 -18.20
N THR A 28 5.43 -3.17 -19.28
CA THR A 28 5.10 -3.68 -20.61
C THR A 28 5.44 -5.15 -20.75
N THR A 29 6.07 -5.76 -19.75
CA THR A 29 6.63 -7.11 -19.78
C THR A 29 6.14 -7.99 -18.63
N TYR A 30 4.93 -7.73 -18.12
CA TYR A 30 4.32 -8.60 -17.11
C TYR A 30 4.31 -10.07 -17.53
N GLN A 31 4.79 -10.94 -16.65
CA GLN A 31 4.81 -12.38 -16.87
C GLN A 31 3.74 -13.09 -16.03
N VAL A 32 2.82 -13.77 -16.72
CA VAL A 32 1.82 -14.59 -16.02
C VAL A 32 2.53 -15.72 -15.26
N PRO A 33 2.30 -15.89 -13.94
CA PRO A 33 2.94 -16.94 -13.17
C PRO A 33 2.68 -18.34 -13.75
N LYS A 34 3.76 -19.13 -13.86
CA LYS A 34 3.66 -20.52 -14.36
C LYS A 34 2.99 -21.47 -13.34
N ASP A 35 3.20 -21.21 -12.06
CA ASP A 35 2.63 -21.99 -10.95
C ASP A 35 1.10 -21.79 -10.86
N SER A 36 0.35 -22.89 -10.94
CA SER A 36 -1.11 -22.86 -10.89
C SER A 36 -1.66 -22.43 -9.53
N LEU A 37 -0.97 -22.72 -8.42
CA LEU A 37 -1.36 -22.29 -7.08
C LEU A 37 -1.19 -20.78 -6.91
N VAL A 38 -0.12 -20.22 -7.49
CA VAL A 38 0.07 -18.76 -7.50
C VAL A 38 -1.02 -18.07 -8.31
N ARG A 39 -1.38 -18.61 -9.50
CA ARG A 39 -2.51 -18.06 -10.29
C ARG A 39 -3.84 -18.10 -9.54
N GLN A 40 -4.13 -19.21 -8.87
CA GLN A 40 -5.34 -19.32 -8.03
C GLN A 40 -5.34 -18.31 -6.88
N LYS A 41 -4.20 -18.13 -6.22
CA LYS A 41 -4.04 -17.16 -5.14
C LYS A 41 -4.18 -15.73 -5.66
N LEU A 42 -3.67 -15.41 -6.85
CA LEU A 42 -3.85 -14.09 -7.47
C LEU A 42 -5.33 -13.77 -7.72
N VAL A 43 -6.10 -14.73 -8.22
CA VAL A 43 -7.56 -14.55 -8.40
C VAL A 43 -8.25 -14.30 -7.05
N GLN A 44 -7.89 -15.05 -6.01
CA GLN A 44 -8.41 -14.83 -4.65
C GLN A 44 -8.03 -13.45 -4.11
N TRP A 45 -6.78 -13.02 -4.35
CA TRP A 45 -6.29 -11.71 -3.91
C TRP A 45 -6.98 -10.57 -4.68
N GLN A 46 -7.17 -10.68 -6.00
CA GLN A 46 -7.90 -9.69 -6.78
C GLN A 46 -9.33 -9.47 -6.27
N ASP A 47 -9.94 -10.47 -5.63
CA ASP A 47 -11.27 -10.38 -5.04
C ASP A 47 -11.29 -9.67 -3.69
N GLN A 48 -10.13 -9.49 -3.05
CA GLN A 48 -10.04 -8.77 -1.78
C GLN A 48 -10.30 -7.27 -1.93
N LYS A 49 -10.00 -6.68 -3.07
CA LYS A 49 -10.26 -5.28 -3.46
C LYS A 49 -9.66 -4.21 -2.56
N PHE A 50 -9.65 -4.38 -1.24
CA PHE A 50 -9.24 -3.39 -0.27
C PHE A 50 -8.39 -4.01 0.84
N GLY A 51 -7.20 -3.49 1.04
CA GLY A 51 -6.22 -3.95 2.04
C GLY A 51 -5.70 -2.83 2.92
N LEU A 52 -5.15 -3.23 4.06
CA LEU A 52 -4.43 -2.40 5.01
C LEU A 52 -2.93 -2.54 4.80
N PHE A 53 -2.24 -1.44 4.63
CA PHE A 53 -0.79 -1.38 4.70
C PHE A 53 -0.39 -0.73 6.03
N MET A 54 0.70 -1.17 6.65
CA MET A 54 1.20 -0.56 7.87
C MET A 54 2.71 -0.40 7.82
N HIS A 55 3.17 0.86 7.77
CA HIS A 55 4.58 1.22 7.96
C HIS A 55 4.81 1.56 9.42
N TRP A 56 5.60 0.73 10.11
CA TRP A 56 5.87 0.93 11.53
C TRP A 56 7.27 0.44 11.92
N GLY A 57 7.97 1.25 12.67
CA GLY A 57 9.32 0.98 13.16
C GLY A 57 9.78 2.05 14.15
N THR A 58 11.05 2.04 14.49
CA THR A 58 11.66 2.98 15.45
C THR A 58 11.54 4.43 15.01
N TYR A 59 11.49 4.69 13.70
CA TYR A 59 11.31 6.03 13.10
C TYR A 59 10.04 6.75 13.57
N SER A 60 9.01 6.01 13.98
CA SER A 60 7.78 6.60 14.51
C SER A 60 8.03 7.46 15.77
N GLN A 61 9.10 7.19 16.54
CA GLN A 61 9.45 7.98 17.72
C GLN A 61 9.91 9.39 17.37
N TRP A 62 10.58 9.58 16.25
CA TRP A 62 11.00 10.89 15.78
C TRP A 62 9.91 11.59 14.95
N GLY A 63 8.94 10.83 14.45
CA GLY A 63 7.89 11.38 13.60
C GLY A 63 8.44 11.97 12.30
N VAL A 64 9.39 11.26 11.69
CA VAL A 64 10.05 11.62 10.43
C VAL A 64 9.61 10.69 9.31
N ALA A 65 9.90 11.06 8.06
CA ALA A 65 9.81 10.13 6.95
C ALA A 65 10.61 8.86 7.30
N GLU A 66 9.98 7.71 7.16
CA GLU A 66 10.49 6.41 7.64
C GLU A 66 12.02 6.25 7.52
N SER A 67 12.54 5.11 7.15
CA SER A 67 13.99 4.87 7.02
C SER A 67 14.73 5.87 6.12
N TRP A 68 14.02 6.51 5.18
CA TRP A 68 14.65 7.45 4.24
C TRP A 68 15.36 8.62 4.93
N THR A 69 14.95 8.98 6.14
CA THR A 69 15.63 10.03 6.91
C THR A 69 17.12 9.75 7.14
N ILE A 70 17.57 8.48 7.12
CA ILE A 70 19.00 8.11 7.22
C ILE A 70 19.66 7.83 5.86
N CYS A 71 18.92 7.96 4.75
CA CYS A 71 19.50 7.83 3.43
C CYS A 71 20.25 9.11 3.04
N PRO A 72 21.47 9.02 2.47
CA PRO A 72 22.23 10.20 2.08
C PRO A 72 21.85 10.78 0.72
N ASP A 73 20.81 10.27 0.05
CA ASP A 73 20.34 10.82 -1.23
C ASP A 73 20.07 12.33 -1.12
N ASP A 74 20.38 13.07 -2.18
CA ASP A 74 20.32 14.54 -2.22
C ASP A 74 18.91 15.12 -1.98
N TRP A 75 17.87 14.35 -2.26
CA TRP A 75 16.48 14.77 -2.06
C TRP A 75 15.99 14.58 -0.62
N VAL A 76 16.75 13.88 0.23
CA VAL A 76 16.39 13.61 1.63
C VAL A 76 16.69 14.82 2.49
N THR A 77 15.66 15.38 3.12
CA THR A 77 15.80 16.46 4.11
C THR A 77 15.74 15.88 5.51
N ARG A 78 16.79 16.08 6.29
CA ARG A 78 16.84 15.71 7.70
C ARG A 78 16.36 16.86 8.56
N THR A 79 15.65 16.53 9.61
CA THR A 79 15.16 17.51 10.61
C THR A 79 15.43 17.00 12.01
N GLY A 80 15.40 17.91 12.98
CA GLY A 80 15.59 17.57 14.39
C GLY A 80 17.04 17.58 14.86
N PRO A 81 17.33 17.01 16.03
CA PRO A 81 18.68 16.96 16.59
C PRO A 81 19.66 16.24 15.67
N TYR A 82 20.89 16.75 15.58
CA TYR A 82 21.99 16.16 14.80
C TYR A 82 21.81 16.21 13.27
N SER A 83 20.83 16.94 12.73
CA SER A 83 20.56 17.01 11.29
C SER A 83 21.75 17.49 10.45
N ASP A 84 22.67 18.25 11.04
CA ASP A 84 23.86 18.83 10.38
C ASP A 84 25.05 17.84 10.32
N ASP A 85 25.00 16.73 11.06
CA ASP A 85 26.04 15.69 11.05
C ASP A 85 25.42 14.31 10.75
N TYR A 86 25.63 13.85 9.53
CA TYR A 86 25.05 12.60 9.03
C TYR A 86 25.39 11.38 9.92
N PHE A 87 26.64 11.22 10.33
CA PHE A 87 27.03 10.04 11.10
C PHE A 87 26.49 10.05 12.52
N THR A 88 26.47 11.22 13.16
CA THR A 88 25.83 11.40 14.47
C THR A 88 24.33 11.20 14.37
N TYR A 89 23.68 11.72 13.31
CA TYR A 89 22.25 11.53 13.05
C TYR A 89 21.90 10.04 12.88
N LYS A 90 22.62 9.32 12.00
CA LYS A 90 22.40 7.89 11.77
C LYS A 90 22.58 7.08 13.06
N LYS A 91 23.64 7.35 13.83
CA LYS A 91 23.89 6.67 15.10
C LYS A 91 22.79 6.95 16.13
N ALA A 92 22.30 8.19 16.23
CA ALA A 92 21.22 8.56 17.12
C ALA A 92 19.90 7.89 16.67
N TYR A 93 19.64 7.81 15.37
CA TYR A 93 18.50 7.08 14.82
C TYR A 93 18.54 5.58 15.17
N GLU A 94 19.66 4.91 14.93
CA GLU A 94 19.82 3.48 15.27
C GLU A 94 19.65 3.24 16.78
N ASN A 95 20.06 4.21 17.62
CA ASN A 95 19.86 4.13 19.06
C ASN A 95 18.40 4.25 19.51
N LEU A 96 17.46 4.63 18.61
CA LEU A 96 16.02 4.62 18.89
C LEU A 96 15.50 3.23 19.31
N GLN A 97 16.19 2.17 18.95
CA GLN A 97 15.95 0.83 19.49
C GLN A 97 15.88 0.84 21.02
N THR A 98 16.76 1.57 21.69
CA THR A 98 16.91 1.55 23.15
C THR A 98 15.78 2.28 23.89
N THR A 99 14.93 2.99 23.18
CA THR A 99 13.79 3.72 23.71
C THR A 99 12.45 3.26 23.17
N PHE A 100 12.44 2.36 22.18
CA PHE A 100 11.22 1.92 21.52
C PHE A 100 10.36 1.04 22.44
N ASN A 101 9.22 1.59 22.87
CA ASN A 101 8.31 0.93 23.81
C ASN A 101 6.84 1.23 23.51
N PRO A 102 6.26 0.59 22.45
CA PRO A 102 4.88 0.83 22.05
C PRO A 102 3.87 0.18 23.01
N ALA A 103 3.69 0.76 24.20
CA ALA A 103 2.93 0.18 25.30
C ALA A 103 1.42 0.02 25.01
N ASN A 104 0.87 0.79 24.05
CA ASN A 104 -0.55 0.72 23.64
C ASN A 104 -0.81 -0.27 22.50
N PHE A 105 0.18 -1.06 22.09
CA PHE A 105 0.07 -2.03 21.01
C PHE A 105 -1.10 -3.00 21.22
N ASN A 106 -2.09 -2.92 20.33
CA ASN A 106 -3.31 -3.73 20.35
C ASN A 106 -3.79 -4.05 18.94
N PRO A 107 -3.26 -5.10 18.28
CA PRO A 107 -3.63 -5.43 16.91
C PRO A 107 -5.11 -5.82 16.75
N GLU A 108 -5.78 -6.31 17.79
CA GLU A 108 -7.23 -6.62 17.74
C GLU A 108 -8.07 -5.34 17.55
N LYS A 109 -7.61 -4.20 18.05
CA LYS A 109 -8.25 -2.91 17.81
C LYS A 109 -8.16 -2.52 16.33
N TRP A 110 -6.99 -2.73 15.72
CA TRP A 110 -6.76 -2.48 14.29
C TRP A 110 -7.58 -3.40 13.40
N VAL A 111 -7.61 -4.71 13.72
CA VAL A 111 -8.45 -5.68 13.01
C VAL A 111 -9.90 -5.26 12.97
N ARG A 112 -10.48 -4.86 14.13
CA ARG A 112 -11.89 -4.44 14.18
C ARG A 112 -12.17 -3.23 13.27
N ALA A 113 -11.29 -2.23 13.28
CA ALA A 113 -11.46 -1.03 12.46
C ALA A 113 -11.27 -1.33 10.96
N ALA A 114 -10.25 -2.09 10.60
CA ALA A 114 -9.98 -2.51 9.23
C ALA A 114 -11.12 -3.37 8.65
N LYS A 115 -11.58 -4.35 9.41
CA LYS A 115 -12.71 -5.23 9.02
C LYS A 115 -14.01 -4.46 8.85
N ALA A 116 -14.31 -3.54 9.76
CA ALA A 116 -15.49 -2.68 9.65
C ALA A 116 -15.45 -1.82 8.38
N ALA A 117 -14.27 -1.29 8.01
CA ALA A 117 -14.07 -0.55 6.78
C ALA A 117 -14.12 -1.43 5.51
N GLY A 118 -14.20 -2.76 5.66
CA GLY A 118 -14.25 -3.71 4.54
C GLY A 118 -12.88 -4.17 4.04
N MET A 119 -11.79 -3.92 4.74
CA MET A 119 -10.49 -4.47 4.37
C MET A 119 -10.44 -5.99 4.56
N ASN A 120 -9.80 -6.71 3.65
CA ASN A 120 -9.76 -8.17 3.61
C ASN A 120 -8.34 -8.76 3.56
N TYR A 121 -7.31 -7.93 3.43
CA TYR A 121 -5.92 -8.35 3.55
C TYR A 121 -5.10 -7.27 4.24
N VAL A 122 -3.97 -7.66 4.78
CA VAL A 122 -3.03 -6.78 5.48
C VAL A 122 -1.63 -7.03 4.96
N VAL A 123 -0.86 -5.97 4.75
CA VAL A 123 0.58 -6.01 4.49
C VAL A 123 1.27 -5.22 5.61
N PHE A 124 2.20 -5.84 6.31
CA PHE A 124 2.90 -5.22 7.43
C PHE A 124 4.41 -5.14 7.18
N THR A 125 5.02 -4.00 7.47
CA THR A 125 6.48 -3.83 7.36
C THR A 125 7.19 -4.64 8.45
N THR A 126 7.56 -5.87 8.12
CA THR A 126 8.32 -6.74 9.04
C THR A 126 9.74 -6.22 9.26
N LYS A 127 10.32 -5.59 8.24
CA LYS A 127 11.57 -4.84 8.26
C LYS A 127 11.55 -3.79 7.15
N HIS A 128 11.81 -2.51 7.45
CA HIS A 128 12.00 -1.44 6.46
C HIS A 128 13.50 -1.29 6.11
N HIS A 129 13.88 -0.32 5.27
CA HIS A 129 15.26 -0.17 4.76
C HIS A 129 16.29 0.08 5.86
N ASP A 130 15.90 0.64 7.01
CA ASP A 130 16.79 0.84 8.17
C ASP A 130 17.28 -0.45 8.84
N GLY A 131 16.70 -1.59 8.47
CA GLY A 131 17.07 -2.89 9.01
C GLY A 131 16.46 -3.24 10.36
N PHE A 132 15.70 -2.34 11.01
CA PHE A 132 15.05 -2.68 12.28
C PHE A 132 13.95 -3.72 12.06
N SER A 133 14.15 -4.89 12.65
CA SER A 133 13.26 -6.04 12.49
C SER A 133 12.13 -6.00 13.51
N MET A 134 10.87 -5.86 13.03
CA MET A 134 9.65 -5.91 13.84
C MET A 134 9.22 -7.35 14.15
N PHE A 135 10.11 -8.31 13.99
CA PHE A 135 9.93 -9.73 14.23
C PHE A 135 11.13 -10.34 14.96
N ASP A 136 10.94 -11.52 15.52
CA ASP A 136 11.99 -12.23 16.25
C ASP A 136 12.91 -12.99 15.27
N THR A 137 13.88 -12.29 14.70
CA THR A 137 14.91 -12.88 13.84
C THR A 137 16.13 -13.31 14.65
N LYS A 138 16.82 -14.34 14.17
CA LYS A 138 18.12 -14.79 14.72
C LYS A 138 19.31 -14.14 14.02
N GLN A 139 19.05 -13.37 12.96
CA GLN A 139 20.09 -12.84 12.07
C GLN A 139 20.72 -11.54 12.57
N THR A 140 20.04 -10.81 13.46
CA THR A 140 20.50 -9.53 14.01
C THR A 140 19.95 -9.31 15.42
N ASP A 141 20.63 -8.48 16.21
CA ASP A 141 20.14 -7.91 17.48
C ASP A 141 19.42 -6.56 17.30
N TYR A 142 19.43 -6.00 16.07
CA TYR A 142 18.65 -4.80 15.72
C TYR A 142 17.20 -5.18 15.44
N LYS A 143 16.48 -5.51 16.51
CA LYS A 143 15.10 -6.04 16.45
C LYS A 143 14.29 -5.70 17.69
N ILE A 144 12.96 -5.72 17.55
CA ILE A 144 12.03 -5.37 18.61
C ILE A 144 12.05 -6.33 19.81
N THR A 145 12.44 -7.58 19.60
CA THR A 145 12.53 -8.61 20.66
C THR A 145 13.90 -8.67 21.35
N ASP A 146 14.86 -7.86 20.91
CA ASP A 146 16.18 -7.81 21.57
C ASP A 146 16.09 -7.18 22.97
N PRO A 147 16.83 -7.69 23.97
CA PRO A 147 16.83 -7.13 25.34
C PRO A 147 17.19 -5.63 25.43
N LYS A 148 17.88 -5.06 24.42
CA LYS A 148 18.15 -3.61 24.33
C LYS A 148 16.88 -2.80 24.08
N THR A 149 15.86 -3.42 23.45
CA THR A 149 14.58 -2.79 23.16
C THR A 149 13.67 -2.92 24.38
N PRO A 150 13.21 -1.82 25.01
CA PRO A 150 12.37 -1.93 26.21
C PRO A 150 11.11 -2.77 26.02
N PHE A 151 10.50 -2.71 24.83
CA PHE A 151 9.30 -3.50 24.50
C PHE A 151 9.55 -5.02 24.48
N SER A 152 10.79 -5.47 24.41
CA SER A 152 11.14 -6.92 24.46
C SER A 152 10.61 -7.63 25.72
N LYS A 153 10.38 -6.89 26.79
CA LYS A 153 9.80 -7.41 28.05
C LYS A 153 8.29 -7.67 27.96
N ASN A 154 7.63 -7.13 26.97
CA ASN A 154 6.21 -7.36 26.74
C ASN A 154 6.00 -8.76 26.16
N PRO A 155 5.06 -9.59 26.68
CA PRO A 155 4.79 -10.92 26.14
C PRO A 155 4.35 -10.91 24.67
N ARG A 156 3.91 -9.76 24.14
CA ARG A 156 3.53 -9.53 22.76
C ARG A 156 4.65 -8.82 21.94
N SER A 157 5.89 -8.89 22.37
CA SER A 157 7.01 -8.18 21.74
C SER A 157 7.33 -8.66 20.33
N ASN A 158 6.98 -9.89 19.95
CA ASN A 158 7.05 -10.31 18.56
C ASN A 158 5.86 -9.76 17.77
N VAL A 159 5.92 -8.46 17.49
CA VAL A 159 4.83 -7.67 16.90
C VAL A 159 4.31 -8.26 15.60
N THR A 160 5.19 -8.69 14.70
CA THR A 160 4.79 -9.34 13.44
C THR A 160 3.93 -10.56 13.68
N LYS A 161 4.32 -11.42 14.63
CA LYS A 161 3.56 -12.63 14.99
C LYS A 161 2.18 -12.30 15.54
N GLU A 162 2.11 -11.29 16.39
CA GLU A 162 0.85 -10.84 17.01
C GLU A 162 -0.10 -10.24 15.96
N ILE A 163 0.41 -9.37 15.07
CA ILE A 163 -0.37 -8.81 13.97
C ILE A 163 -0.89 -9.91 13.05
N PHE A 164 -0.01 -10.79 12.57
CA PHE A 164 -0.41 -11.86 11.66
C PHE A 164 -1.47 -12.78 12.28
N ASN A 165 -1.31 -13.12 13.56
CA ASN A 165 -2.26 -13.97 14.26
C ASN A 165 -3.62 -13.26 14.45
N ALA A 166 -3.62 -11.98 14.83
CA ALA A 166 -4.86 -11.23 15.04
C ALA A 166 -5.66 -11.10 13.72
N PHE A 167 -5.00 -10.69 12.63
CA PHE A 167 -5.66 -10.54 11.34
C PHE A 167 -6.11 -11.88 10.73
N ARG A 168 -5.31 -12.94 10.89
CA ARG A 168 -5.64 -14.29 10.40
C ARG A 168 -6.90 -14.85 11.05
N LYS A 169 -7.13 -14.60 12.36
CA LYS A 169 -8.35 -15.01 13.07
C LYS A 169 -9.62 -14.43 12.46
N ASP A 170 -9.51 -13.28 11.83
CA ASP A 170 -10.61 -12.59 11.16
C ASP A 170 -10.64 -12.82 9.64
N ASN A 171 -9.93 -13.85 9.15
CA ASN A 171 -9.85 -14.30 7.75
C ASN A 171 -9.21 -13.32 6.76
N PHE A 172 -8.35 -12.41 7.22
CA PHE A 172 -7.55 -11.59 6.33
C PHE A 172 -6.48 -12.45 5.63
N MET A 173 -6.19 -12.15 4.36
CA MET A 173 -4.94 -12.60 3.74
C MET A 173 -3.77 -11.84 4.37
N ILE A 174 -2.67 -12.55 4.62
CA ILE A 174 -1.50 -12.03 5.34
C ILE A 174 -0.37 -11.75 4.37
N GLY A 175 0.11 -10.51 4.37
CA GLY A 175 1.25 -10.04 3.61
C GLY A 175 2.40 -9.62 4.53
N ALA A 176 3.59 -10.15 4.25
CA ALA A 176 4.84 -9.71 4.83
C ALA A 176 5.53 -8.76 3.87
N TYR A 177 5.56 -7.47 4.20
CA TYR A 177 6.48 -6.54 3.55
C TYR A 177 7.88 -6.79 4.11
N PHE A 178 8.84 -6.86 3.23
CA PHE A 178 10.24 -7.01 3.57
C PHE A 178 11.11 -6.16 2.64
N SER A 179 11.91 -5.28 3.22
CA SER A 179 12.89 -4.49 2.48
C SER A 179 14.07 -5.36 2.06
N LYS A 180 14.38 -5.38 0.75
CA LYS A 180 15.58 -6.06 0.24
C LYS A 180 16.88 -5.38 0.71
N PRO A 181 17.04 -4.04 0.61
CA PRO A 181 18.17 -3.36 1.24
C PRO A 181 18.09 -3.39 2.76
N ASP A 182 19.23 -3.21 3.42
CA ASP A 182 19.34 -3.10 4.86
C ASP A 182 20.49 -2.15 5.21
N TRP A 183 20.15 -0.92 5.57
CA TRP A 183 21.11 0.16 5.81
C TRP A 183 21.82 0.09 7.17
N HIS A 184 21.40 -0.84 8.02
CA HIS A 184 22.12 -1.16 9.26
C HIS A 184 23.14 -2.27 9.05
N ASN A 185 22.88 -3.19 8.09
CA ASN A 185 23.73 -4.37 7.87
C ASN A 185 25.09 -3.99 7.26
N GLN A 186 26.17 -4.37 7.97
CA GLN A 186 27.54 -4.11 7.53
C GLN A 186 27.93 -4.82 6.22
N ASN A 187 27.15 -5.77 5.75
CA ASN A 187 27.34 -6.41 4.46
C ASN A 187 26.53 -5.75 3.33
N TYR A 188 25.72 -4.72 3.63
CA TYR A 188 25.07 -3.85 2.66
C TYR A 188 25.68 -2.45 2.69
N TRP A 189 25.65 -1.74 3.84
CA TRP A 189 26.37 -0.50 4.06
C TRP A 189 27.58 -0.77 4.96
N TRP A 190 28.69 -1.03 4.32
CA TRP A 190 29.95 -1.32 5.01
C TRP A 190 30.56 -0.04 5.59
N SER A 191 30.80 -0.01 6.90
CA SER A 191 31.36 1.15 7.61
C SER A 191 32.75 1.62 7.14
N TYR A 192 33.42 0.82 6.31
CA TYR A 192 34.68 1.20 5.68
C TYR A 192 34.52 2.28 4.60
N PHE A 193 33.38 2.31 3.91
CA PHE A 193 33.02 3.32 2.94
C PHE A 193 31.82 4.13 3.44
N PRO A 194 31.81 5.49 3.31
CA PRO A 194 30.62 6.25 3.57
C PRO A 194 29.53 5.88 2.56
N PRO A 195 28.27 5.71 2.97
CA PRO A 195 27.18 5.55 2.02
C PRO A 195 27.00 6.87 1.23
N LYS A 196 26.76 6.75 -0.08
CA LYS A 196 26.58 7.88 -0.99
C LYS A 196 25.11 8.07 -1.38
N ASP A 197 24.39 6.98 -1.41
CA ASP A 197 23.00 6.90 -1.81
C ASP A 197 22.34 5.65 -1.16
N HIS A 198 21.16 5.29 -1.59
CA HIS A 198 20.40 4.12 -1.11
C HIS A 198 20.97 2.76 -1.53
N ASN A 199 21.94 2.71 -2.44
CA ASN A 199 22.53 1.47 -2.93
C ASN A 199 23.57 0.89 -1.95
N VAL A 200 24.01 -0.34 -2.25
CA VAL A 200 25.20 -0.92 -1.61
C VAL A 200 26.40 0.01 -1.81
N ASN A 201 27.15 0.29 -0.74
CA ASN A 201 28.22 1.31 -0.78
C ASN A 201 29.60 0.78 -1.18
N TYR A 202 29.65 -0.41 -1.74
CA TYR A 202 30.86 -1.04 -2.29
C TYR A 202 30.49 -1.88 -3.53
N ASP A 203 31.44 -2.20 -4.37
CA ASP A 203 31.24 -3.08 -5.52
C ASP A 203 31.14 -4.55 -5.08
N PRO A 204 29.98 -5.23 -5.19
CA PRO A 204 29.82 -6.63 -4.88
C PRO A 204 30.74 -7.58 -5.66
N ALA A 205 31.15 -7.18 -6.87
CA ALA A 205 32.06 -7.98 -7.67
C ALA A 205 33.48 -7.99 -7.10
N HIS A 206 33.93 -6.89 -6.46
CA HIS A 206 35.19 -6.80 -5.77
C HIS A 206 35.20 -7.45 -4.38
N TYR A 207 34.01 -7.54 -3.75
CA TYR A 207 33.87 -8.09 -2.40
C TYR A 207 32.79 -9.18 -2.36
N PRO A 208 32.93 -10.27 -3.15
CA PRO A 208 31.87 -11.26 -3.33
C PRO A 208 31.51 -12.02 -2.05
N GLU A 209 32.48 -12.25 -1.15
CA GLU A 209 32.21 -12.91 0.13
C GLU A 209 31.32 -12.06 1.05
N ARG A 210 31.48 -10.72 1.00
CA ARG A 210 30.65 -9.80 1.76
C ARG A 210 29.23 -9.80 1.21
N TRP A 211 29.08 -9.72 -0.11
CA TRP A 211 27.77 -9.80 -0.76
C TRP A 211 27.09 -11.15 -0.48
N GLN A 212 27.85 -12.25 -0.49
CA GLN A 212 27.28 -13.56 -0.14
C GLN A 212 26.74 -13.60 1.29
N LYS A 213 27.44 -12.99 2.27
CA LYS A 213 26.93 -12.86 3.65
C LYS A 213 25.61 -12.05 3.70
N PHE A 214 25.48 -11.02 2.87
CA PHE A 214 24.22 -10.27 2.78
C PHE A 214 23.10 -11.09 2.14
N LYS A 215 23.40 -11.85 1.10
CA LYS A 215 22.45 -12.80 0.49
C LYS A 215 21.95 -13.82 1.51
N ASP A 216 22.86 -14.42 2.27
CA ASP A 216 22.51 -15.42 3.30
C ASP A 216 21.68 -14.80 4.43
N PHE A 217 22.04 -13.60 4.88
CA PHE A 217 21.27 -12.85 5.86
C PHE A 217 19.84 -12.60 5.39
N THR A 218 19.67 -12.09 4.17
CA THR A 218 18.36 -11.80 3.57
C THR A 218 17.53 -13.08 3.39
N TYR A 219 18.15 -14.13 2.84
CA TYR A 219 17.51 -15.43 2.67
C TYR A 219 17.01 -15.98 4.01
N ASN A 220 17.86 -16.00 5.04
CA ASN A 220 17.52 -16.56 6.34
C ASN A 220 16.40 -15.78 7.03
N GLN A 221 16.38 -14.43 6.95
CA GLN A 221 15.29 -13.62 7.50
C GLN A 221 13.97 -13.91 6.81
N ILE A 222 13.95 -14.04 5.48
CA ILE A 222 12.75 -14.40 4.73
C ILE A 222 12.32 -15.83 5.08
N GLU A 223 13.25 -16.79 5.20
CA GLU A 223 12.94 -18.15 5.62
C GLU A 223 12.29 -18.20 7.01
N GLU A 224 12.80 -17.43 7.98
CA GLU A 224 12.20 -17.31 9.31
C GLU A 224 10.75 -16.83 9.23
N LEU A 225 10.47 -15.80 8.39
CA LEU A 225 9.11 -15.28 8.18
C LEU A 225 8.19 -16.32 7.52
N MET A 226 8.68 -17.05 6.53
CA MET A 226 7.87 -18.03 5.80
C MET A 226 7.62 -19.31 6.59
N SER A 227 8.55 -19.72 7.47
CA SER A 227 8.45 -20.97 8.24
C SER A 227 7.85 -20.80 9.64
N GLY A 228 8.06 -19.63 10.29
CA GLY A 228 7.78 -19.44 11.73
C GLY A 228 6.53 -18.61 12.09
N TYR A 229 5.88 -17.99 11.10
CA TYR A 229 4.82 -16.99 11.32
C TYR A 229 3.42 -17.45 10.86
N GLY A 230 3.24 -18.76 10.66
CA GLY A 230 1.99 -19.36 10.18
C GLY A 230 1.78 -19.09 8.68
N LYS A 231 0.51 -19.10 8.25
CA LYS A 231 0.20 -18.88 6.84
C LYS A 231 0.48 -17.44 6.44
N VAL A 232 1.32 -17.27 5.41
CA VAL A 232 1.59 -16.01 4.72
C VAL A 232 1.13 -16.16 3.27
N ASP A 233 0.36 -15.21 2.78
CA ASP A 233 -0.23 -15.24 1.43
C ASP A 233 0.54 -14.39 0.43
N ILE A 234 1.22 -13.33 0.90
CA ILE A 234 1.94 -12.35 0.08
C ILE A 234 3.31 -12.09 0.70
N LEU A 235 4.37 -12.20 -0.10
CA LEU A 235 5.70 -11.67 0.21
C LEU A 235 5.90 -10.41 -0.63
N TRP A 236 5.82 -9.25 0.01
CA TRP A 236 5.91 -7.94 -0.60
C TRP A 236 7.32 -7.39 -0.44
N LEU A 237 8.16 -7.53 -1.47
CA LEU A 237 9.57 -7.13 -1.45
C LEU A 237 9.72 -5.73 -2.00
N ASP A 238 10.33 -4.85 -1.21
CA ASP A 238 10.63 -3.48 -1.59
C ASP A 238 12.13 -3.27 -1.83
N GLY A 239 12.49 -2.15 -2.46
CA GLY A 239 13.85 -1.84 -2.84
C GLY A 239 14.18 -2.41 -4.23
N GLY A 240 13.47 -1.96 -5.27
CA GLY A 240 13.60 -2.42 -6.65
C GLY A 240 14.99 -2.23 -7.25
N TRP A 241 15.81 -1.33 -6.69
CA TRP A 241 17.20 -1.14 -7.09
C TRP A 241 18.11 -2.32 -6.67
N VAL A 242 17.73 -3.12 -5.67
CA VAL A 242 18.44 -4.34 -5.27
C VAL A 242 18.02 -5.47 -6.22
N ARG A 243 18.68 -5.53 -7.37
CA ARG A 243 18.39 -6.46 -8.47
C ARG A 243 19.63 -6.78 -9.27
N PRO A 244 19.63 -7.84 -10.09
CA PRO A 244 20.67 -8.07 -11.06
C PRO A 244 20.81 -6.86 -12.00
N SER A 245 22.04 -6.39 -12.21
CA SER A 245 22.31 -5.37 -13.20
C SER A 245 22.64 -6.01 -14.56
N PRO A 246 22.01 -5.59 -15.67
CA PRO A 246 22.38 -6.02 -17.00
C PRO A 246 23.69 -5.38 -17.48
N GLU A 247 24.13 -4.29 -16.84
CA GLU A 247 25.30 -3.52 -17.24
C GLU A 247 26.51 -3.88 -16.38
N LYS A 248 27.66 -4.08 -17.03
CA LYS A 248 28.96 -4.20 -16.35
C LYS A 248 29.54 -2.80 -16.20
N GLY A 249 29.47 -2.23 -15.02
CA GLY A 249 29.98 -0.89 -14.74
C GLY A 249 30.42 -0.72 -13.30
N ASN A 250 31.26 0.30 -13.04
CA ASN A 250 31.68 0.69 -11.71
C ASN A 250 30.77 1.76 -11.09
N ASP A 251 29.64 2.05 -11.71
CA ASP A 251 28.65 2.99 -11.19
C ASP A 251 27.85 2.29 -10.08
N PRO A 252 27.82 2.83 -8.85
CA PRO A 252 27.03 2.28 -7.75
C PRO A 252 25.55 2.07 -8.06
N GLN A 253 24.97 2.89 -8.93
CA GLN A 253 23.56 2.74 -9.37
C GLN A 253 23.35 1.51 -10.28
N HIS A 254 24.46 0.95 -10.82
CA HIS A 254 24.45 -0.20 -11.73
C HIS A 254 25.17 -1.43 -11.16
N TYR A 255 25.53 -1.43 -9.89
CA TYR A 255 26.09 -2.63 -9.25
C TYR A 255 25.15 -3.82 -9.38
N ASN A 256 25.74 -4.98 -9.63
CA ASN A 256 24.95 -6.23 -9.62
C ASN A 256 24.59 -6.59 -8.17
N GLN A 257 23.37 -6.24 -7.77
CA GLN A 257 22.82 -6.51 -6.45
C GLN A 257 21.89 -7.74 -6.47
N ASP A 258 22.33 -8.82 -7.13
CA ASP A 258 21.56 -10.05 -7.25
C ASP A 258 21.49 -10.80 -5.92
N LEU A 259 20.25 -10.98 -5.41
CA LEU A 259 19.92 -11.74 -4.20
C LEU A 259 19.55 -13.21 -4.47
N ASP A 260 19.60 -13.65 -5.73
CA ASP A 260 19.13 -14.98 -6.15
C ASP A 260 17.63 -15.18 -5.84
N MET A 261 16.82 -14.33 -6.46
CA MET A 261 15.36 -14.34 -6.25
C MET A 261 14.71 -15.69 -6.56
N ALA A 262 15.27 -16.47 -7.49
CA ALA A 262 14.79 -17.81 -7.79
C ALA A 262 14.93 -18.76 -6.59
N LYS A 263 16.05 -18.68 -5.88
CA LYS A 263 16.31 -19.46 -4.65
C LYS A 263 15.37 -19.03 -3.52
N ILE A 264 15.19 -17.71 -3.34
CA ILE A 264 14.26 -17.15 -2.35
C ILE A 264 12.82 -17.60 -2.66
N ALA A 265 12.38 -17.50 -3.92
CA ALA A 265 11.04 -17.90 -4.33
C ALA A 265 10.77 -19.40 -4.11
N LYS A 266 11.73 -20.24 -4.49
CA LYS A 266 11.64 -21.69 -4.29
C LYS A 266 11.51 -22.05 -2.82
N MET A 267 12.36 -21.47 -1.97
CA MET A 267 12.31 -21.68 -0.51
C MET A 267 10.97 -21.19 0.05
N SER A 268 10.58 -19.95 -0.25
CA SER A 268 9.35 -19.35 0.27
C SER A 268 8.11 -20.16 -0.11
N ARG A 269 8.02 -20.62 -1.36
CA ARG A 269 6.89 -21.44 -1.85
C ARG A 269 6.92 -22.87 -1.32
N SER A 270 8.06 -23.39 -0.87
CA SER A 270 8.11 -24.69 -0.20
C SER A 270 7.42 -24.68 1.18
N TYR A 271 7.49 -23.55 1.89
CA TYR A 271 6.78 -23.33 3.15
C TYR A 271 5.35 -22.82 2.94
N GLN A 272 5.14 -21.99 1.90
CA GLN A 272 3.88 -21.30 1.62
C GLN A 272 3.41 -21.58 0.17
N PRO A 273 2.83 -22.75 -0.12
CA PRO A 273 2.36 -23.09 -1.47
C PRO A 273 1.39 -22.03 -2.03
N GLY A 274 1.63 -21.58 -3.25
CA GLY A 274 0.84 -20.53 -3.87
C GLY A 274 1.14 -19.10 -3.41
N LEU A 275 2.21 -18.87 -2.64
CA LEU A 275 2.64 -17.55 -2.19
C LEU A 275 2.76 -16.58 -3.38
N ILE A 276 2.06 -15.46 -3.30
CA ILE A 276 2.24 -14.34 -4.21
C ILE A 276 3.52 -13.60 -3.82
N MET A 277 4.41 -13.40 -4.79
CA MET A 277 5.60 -12.56 -4.62
C MET A 277 5.45 -11.26 -5.37
N VAL A 278 5.85 -10.17 -4.75
CA VAL A 278 5.90 -8.84 -5.34
C VAL A 278 7.33 -8.34 -5.22
N ASP A 279 8.16 -8.67 -6.20
CA ASP A 279 9.49 -8.06 -6.36
C ASP A 279 9.29 -6.71 -7.05
N ARG A 280 8.93 -5.73 -6.22
CA ARG A 280 8.40 -4.44 -6.63
C ARG A 280 9.35 -3.73 -7.60
N THR A 281 8.82 -3.28 -8.75
CA THR A 281 9.55 -2.60 -9.83
C THR A 281 10.64 -3.43 -10.51
N VAL A 282 10.74 -4.72 -10.18
CA VAL A 282 11.63 -5.65 -10.88
C VAL A 282 10.80 -6.52 -11.81
N THR A 283 10.68 -6.09 -13.05
CA THR A 283 9.88 -6.79 -14.06
C THR A 283 10.33 -8.25 -14.22
N GLY A 284 9.41 -9.18 -14.12
CA GLY A 284 9.72 -10.59 -14.35
C GLY A 284 8.83 -11.57 -13.58
N GLU A 285 9.34 -12.78 -13.42
CA GLU A 285 8.59 -13.92 -12.85
C GLU A 285 8.15 -13.69 -11.39
N PHE A 286 8.86 -12.82 -10.67
CA PHE A 286 8.62 -12.61 -9.24
C PHE A 286 7.83 -11.34 -8.93
N GLU A 287 7.47 -10.54 -9.92
CA GLU A 287 6.50 -9.45 -9.79
C GLU A 287 5.10 -9.97 -10.21
N ASN A 288 4.44 -10.73 -9.31
CA ASN A 288 3.17 -11.38 -9.63
C ASN A 288 2.00 -10.40 -9.79
N TYR A 289 2.12 -9.18 -9.30
CA TYR A 289 1.27 -8.02 -9.62
C TYR A 289 2.09 -6.73 -9.49
N THR A 290 1.68 -5.70 -10.22
CA THR A 290 2.35 -4.40 -10.17
C THR A 290 1.77 -3.51 -9.08
N THR A 291 2.56 -2.54 -8.62
CA THR A 291 2.21 -1.70 -7.47
C THR A 291 2.38 -0.21 -7.78
N PRO A 292 1.52 0.40 -8.63
CA PRO A 292 1.49 1.86 -8.77
C PRO A 292 1.43 2.53 -7.40
N GLU A 293 2.32 3.50 -7.16
CA GLU A 293 2.44 4.16 -5.88
C GLU A 293 1.81 5.55 -5.90
N GLN A 294 0.92 5.83 -4.93
CA GLN A 294 0.24 7.13 -4.76
C GLN A 294 -0.58 7.59 -5.98
N GLU A 295 -0.79 6.75 -6.96
CA GLU A 295 -1.51 7.06 -8.18
C GLU A 295 -2.56 6.00 -8.53
N VAL A 296 -3.52 6.39 -9.35
CA VAL A 296 -4.54 5.49 -9.90
C VAL A 296 -4.38 5.48 -11.41
N PRO A 297 -4.00 4.37 -12.03
CA PRO A 297 -3.88 4.29 -13.49
C PRO A 297 -5.12 4.81 -14.20
N ASP A 298 -4.95 5.64 -15.23
CA ASP A 298 -6.08 6.26 -15.95
C ASP A 298 -6.94 5.25 -16.71
N LYS A 299 -6.36 4.11 -17.05
CA LYS A 299 -6.99 3.01 -17.81
C LYS A 299 -6.83 1.70 -17.05
N PRO A 300 -7.75 0.72 -17.26
CA PRO A 300 -7.55 -0.64 -16.78
C PRO A 300 -6.26 -1.23 -17.32
N LEU A 301 -5.50 -1.91 -16.45
CA LEU A 301 -4.33 -2.66 -16.85
C LEU A 301 -4.74 -4.10 -17.22
N SER A 302 -4.01 -4.71 -18.16
CA SER A 302 -4.27 -6.08 -18.62
C SER A 302 -3.74 -7.18 -17.69
N TYR A 303 -3.13 -6.78 -16.58
CA TYR A 303 -2.50 -7.65 -15.59
C TYR A 303 -2.92 -7.24 -14.17
N PRO A 304 -2.74 -8.11 -13.16
CA PRO A 304 -3.05 -7.79 -11.76
C PRO A 304 -2.24 -6.59 -11.24
N TRP A 305 -2.89 -5.70 -10.50
CA TRP A 305 -2.25 -4.53 -9.95
C TRP A 305 -2.91 -4.05 -8.65
N GLU A 306 -2.15 -3.32 -7.86
CA GLU A 306 -2.54 -2.76 -6.58
C GLU A 306 -1.98 -1.35 -6.45
N THR A 307 -2.83 -0.36 -6.23
CA THR A 307 -2.32 0.94 -5.81
C THR A 307 -2.02 0.91 -4.32
N CYS A 308 -0.75 1.10 -3.95
CA CYS A 308 -0.38 1.40 -2.57
C CYS A 308 -0.41 2.91 -2.33
N MET A 309 -1.13 3.34 -1.29
CA MET A 309 -1.41 4.75 -1.04
C MET A 309 -1.47 5.04 0.46
N THR A 310 -0.97 6.20 0.87
CA THR A 310 -1.06 6.66 2.25
C THR A 310 -2.43 7.24 2.58
N ILE A 311 -2.91 7.04 3.81
CA ILE A 311 -4.12 7.71 4.31
C ILE A 311 -3.85 9.20 4.56
N GLY A 312 -2.62 9.56 4.95
CA GLY A 312 -2.12 10.92 5.11
C GLY A 312 -1.15 11.29 4.00
N LYS A 313 -0.18 12.12 4.32
CA LYS A 313 0.90 12.54 3.41
C LYS A 313 2.09 11.58 3.44
N TYR A 314 2.38 10.97 4.59
CA TYR A 314 3.58 10.18 4.83
C TYR A 314 3.27 8.68 4.96
N TRP A 315 4.27 7.84 4.66
CA TRP A 315 4.20 6.39 4.88
C TRP A 315 4.29 6.05 6.37
N SER A 316 5.16 6.73 7.11
CA SER A 316 5.33 6.61 8.56
C SER A 316 4.38 7.52 9.34
N TYR A 317 4.33 7.32 10.65
CA TYR A 317 3.70 8.27 11.55
C TYR A 317 4.51 9.57 11.61
N VAL A 318 3.84 10.68 11.31
CA VAL A 318 4.36 12.03 11.46
C VAL A 318 3.35 12.83 12.31
N PRO A 319 3.78 13.56 13.37
CA PRO A 319 2.88 14.42 14.14
C PRO A 319 2.21 15.44 13.22
N ASN A 320 0.89 15.64 13.38
CA ASN A 320 0.10 16.60 12.60
C ASN A 320 0.07 16.31 11.08
N ASP A 321 0.17 15.03 10.68
CA ASP A 321 0.03 14.63 9.27
C ASP A 321 -1.33 15.08 8.70
N GLU A 322 -1.32 15.44 7.43
CA GLU A 322 -2.51 15.85 6.67
C GLU A 322 -3.25 14.65 6.10
N PHE A 323 -4.27 14.19 6.80
CA PHE A 323 -5.08 13.05 6.37
C PHE A 323 -6.01 13.40 5.21
N LYS A 324 -6.00 12.56 4.17
CA LYS A 324 -6.96 12.66 3.06
C LYS A 324 -8.40 12.65 3.57
N PRO A 325 -9.29 13.48 3.02
CA PRO A 325 -10.70 13.47 3.40
C PRO A 325 -11.38 12.16 3.01
N SER A 326 -12.37 11.71 3.77
CA SER A 326 -13.08 10.44 3.56
C SER A 326 -13.67 10.30 2.17
N ILE A 327 -14.15 11.41 1.58
CA ILE A 327 -14.66 11.43 0.20
C ILE A 327 -13.57 11.02 -0.80
N GLN A 328 -12.35 11.53 -0.65
CA GLN A 328 -11.24 11.17 -1.52
C GLN A 328 -10.90 9.69 -1.40
N LEU A 329 -10.87 9.15 -0.17
CA LEU A 329 -10.55 7.73 0.07
C LEU A 329 -11.59 6.80 -0.55
N VAL A 330 -12.88 7.08 -0.34
CA VAL A 330 -13.98 6.31 -0.93
C VAL A 330 -13.95 6.38 -2.46
N GLN A 331 -13.79 7.56 -3.03
CA GLN A 331 -13.74 7.74 -4.48
C GLN A 331 -12.50 7.10 -5.12
N THR A 332 -11.37 7.11 -4.42
CA THR A 332 -10.15 6.41 -4.85
C THR A 332 -10.40 4.91 -4.92
N LEU A 333 -11.00 4.32 -3.88
CA LEU A 333 -11.37 2.89 -3.89
C LEU A 333 -12.28 2.54 -5.08
N ILE A 334 -13.31 3.36 -5.34
CA ILE A 334 -14.22 3.16 -6.49
C ILE A 334 -13.45 3.20 -7.81
N LYS A 335 -12.61 4.22 -8.00
CA LYS A 335 -11.81 4.40 -9.24
C LYS A 335 -10.89 3.21 -9.49
N ILE A 336 -10.22 2.71 -8.46
CA ILE A 336 -9.33 1.56 -8.53
C ILE A 336 -10.10 0.29 -8.89
N VAL A 337 -11.17 0.00 -8.15
CA VAL A 337 -11.95 -1.24 -8.36
C VAL A 337 -12.64 -1.25 -9.71
N SER A 338 -13.16 -0.12 -10.19
CA SER A 338 -13.77 -0.02 -11.52
C SER A 338 -12.77 -0.24 -12.66
N ARG A 339 -11.47 -0.09 -12.40
CA ARG A 339 -10.38 -0.37 -13.35
C ARG A 339 -9.68 -1.72 -13.12
N GLY A 340 -10.17 -2.52 -12.17
CA GLY A 340 -9.72 -3.89 -11.92
C GLY A 340 -8.55 -4.05 -10.96
N GLY A 341 -8.16 -2.98 -10.26
CA GLY A 341 -7.10 -3.00 -9.24
C GLY A 341 -7.62 -3.25 -7.82
N ASN A 342 -6.67 -3.41 -6.91
CA ASN A 342 -6.87 -3.38 -5.47
C ASN A 342 -6.30 -2.09 -4.87
N LEU A 343 -6.90 -1.59 -3.80
CA LEU A 343 -6.35 -0.50 -2.99
C LEU A 343 -5.67 -1.09 -1.75
N LEU A 344 -4.40 -0.79 -1.55
CA LEU A 344 -3.64 -1.05 -0.33
C LEU A 344 -3.41 0.29 0.39
N LEU A 345 -4.26 0.58 1.39
CA LEU A 345 -4.26 1.86 2.11
C LEU A 345 -3.35 1.80 3.34
N ASN A 346 -2.32 2.63 3.37
CA ASN A 346 -1.36 2.68 4.45
C ASN A 346 -1.85 3.54 5.62
N ILE A 347 -1.79 2.95 6.82
CA ILE A 347 -2.05 3.60 8.11
C ILE A 347 -0.89 3.28 9.04
N ALA A 348 -0.11 4.29 9.40
CA ALA A 348 1.08 4.11 10.23
C ALA A 348 0.75 4.21 11.72
N PRO A 349 1.12 3.21 12.54
CA PRO A 349 1.05 3.34 13.99
C PRO A 349 2.04 4.36 14.54
N GLY A 350 1.64 5.04 15.60
CA GLY A 350 2.50 5.96 16.37
C GLY A 350 3.53 5.25 17.23
N PRO A 351 4.40 6.00 17.91
CA PRO A 351 5.46 5.46 18.76
C PRO A 351 4.92 4.73 19.99
N ASP A 352 3.71 5.02 20.40
CA ASP A 352 3.00 4.36 21.50
C ASP A 352 2.33 3.03 21.10
N GLY A 353 2.26 2.72 19.80
CA GLY A 353 1.67 1.50 19.29
C GLY A 353 0.17 1.61 18.96
N ASP A 354 -0.35 2.80 18.72
CA ASP A 354 -1.74 2.99 18.26
C ASP A 354 -1.79 3.90 17.02
N TRP A 355 -2.92 3.86 16.29
CA TRP A 355 -3.16 4.77 15.18
C TRP A 355 -3.64 6.13 15.66
N ASN A 356 -3.35 7.16 14.86
CA ASN A 356 -3.93 8.47 15.07
C ASN A 356 -5.48 8.38 15.07
N PRO A 357 -6.17 9.07 16.00
CA PRO A 357 -7.64 9.06 16.06
C PRO A 357 -8.33 9.45 14.76
N VAL A 358 -7.71 10.31 13.95
CA VAL A 358 -8.25 10.69 12.63
C VAL A 358 -8.28 9.48 11.67
N ALA A 359 -7.32 8.57 11.73
CA ALA A 359 -7.34 7.36 10.93
C ALA A 359 -8.55 6.47 11.26
N TYR A 360 -8.85 6.29 12.54
CA TYR A 360 -10.07 5.57 12.98
C TYR A 360 -11.33 6.24 12.46
N GLN A 361 -11.42 7.58 12.50
CA GLN A 361 -12.56 8.30 11.96
C GLN A 361 -12.71 8.09 10.45
N ARG A 362 -11.62 8.12 9.68
CA ARG A 362 -11.65 7.84 8.23
C ARG A 362 -12.12 6.41 7.94
N LEU A 363 -11.63 5.43 8.71
CA LEU A 363 -12.08 4.04 8.58
C LEU A 363 -13.55 3.87 8.94
N GLN A 364 -14.07 4.58 9.95
CA GLN A 364 -15.49 4.56 10.30
C GLN A 364 -16.35 5.17 9.17
N ASP A 365 -15.92 6.27 8.57
CA ASP A 365 -16.60 6.90 7.44
C ASP A 365 -16.65 5.95 6.22
N ILE A 366 -15.55 5.24 5.94
CA ILE A 366 -15.51 4.21 4.90
C ILE A 366 -16.44 3.04 5.26
N ALA A 367 -16.44 2.59 6.52
CA ALA A 367 -17.30 1.52 7.01
C ALA A 367 -18.79 1.84 6.82
N ASP A 368 -19.20 3.05 7.13
CA ASP A 368 -20.58 3.48 6.97
C ASP A 368 -21.01 3.51 5.49
N TRP A 369 -20.11 3.91 4.60
CA TRP A 369 -20.35 3.84 3.16
C TRP A 369 -20.38 2.38 2.65
N MET A 370 -19.46 1.53 3.12
CA MET A 370 -19.36 0.12 2.71
C MET A 370 -20.57 -0.71 3.14
N LYS A 371 -21.20 -0.44 4.27
CA LYS A 371 -22.46 -1.11 4.70
C LYS A 371 -23.53 -1.05 3.62
N ILE A 372 -23.56 0.01 2.82
CA ILE A 372 -24.54 0.23 1.78
C ILE A 372 -24.03 -0.26 0.41
N ASN A 373 -22.77 0.00 0.10
CA ASN A 373 -22.26 -0.03 -1.26
C ASN A 373 -21.34 -1.23 -1.56
N SER A 374 -21.00 -2.05 -0.56
CA SER A 374 -20.05 -3.16 -0.70
C SER A 374 -20.40 -4.17 -1.80
N LYS A 375 -21.69 -4.32 -2.13
CA LYS A 375 -22.18 -5.16 -3.22
C LYS A 375 -21.58 -4.79 -4.59
N GLY A 376 -21.35 -3.50 -4.83
CA GLY A 376 -20.72 -3.02 -6.05
C GLY A 376 -19.19 -3.12 -6.03
N ILE A 377 -18.58 -3.35 -4.86
CA ILE A 377 -17.14 -3.49 -4.68
C ILE A 377 -16.70 -4.97 -4.72
N TYR A 378 -17.29 -5.81 -3.84
CA TYR A 378 -16.97 -7.22 -3.75
C TYR A 378 -17.81 -8.08 -4.69
N GLY A 379 -17.24 -9.21 -5.14
CA GLY A 379 -17.90 -10.06 -6.12
C GLY A 379 -18.14 -9.37 -7.45
N SER A 380 -17.38 -8.30 -7.74
CA SER A 380 -17.45 -7.50 -8.95
C SER A 380 -16.16 -7.55 -9.77
N GLU A 381 -16.29 -7.21 -11.03
CA GLU A 381 -15.19 -7.07 -11.98
C GLU A 381 -15.33 -5.79 -12.81
N PRO A 382 -14.25 -5.27 -13.41
CA PRO A 382 -14.32 -4.08 -14.24
C PRO A 382 -15.20 -4.32 -15.47
N VAL A 383 -15.90 -3.26 -15.91
CA VAL A 383 -16.73 -3.30 -17.13
C VAL A 383 -16.60 -2.01 -17.92
N ALA A 384 -16.37 -2.12 -19.23
CA ALA A 384 -16.36 -0.96 -20.12
C ALA A 384 -17.73 -0.24 -20.10
N PRO A 385 -17.74 1.10 -20.15
CA PRO A 385 -16.63 2.02 -20.43
C PRO A 385 -15.74 2.37 -19.21
N TYR A 386 -15.86 1.69 -18.09
CA TYR A 386 -15.18 1.87 -16.80
C TYR A 386 -15.58 3.16 -16.09
N SER A 387 -15.74 4.26 -16.84
CA SER A 387 -16.30 5.53 -16.37
C SER A 387 -16.96 6.32 -17.49
N ALA A 388 -17.93 7.19 -17.14
CA ALA A 388 -18.57 8.17 -18.00
C ALA A 388 -18.81 9.44 -17.18
N GLY A 389 -17.97 10.45 -17.37
CA GLY A 389 -17.93 11.64 -16.51
C GLY A 389 -17.61 11.24 -15.06
N ASN A 390 -18.52 11.60 -14.15
CA ASN A 390 -18.39 11.25 -12.72
C ASN A 390 -19.08 9.93 -12.32
N ILE A 391 -19.47 9.09 -13.28
CA ILE A 391 -20.02 7.75 -13.06
C ILE A 391 -18.95 6.71 -13.34
N TYR A 392 -18.75 5.78 -12.41
CA TYR A 392 -17.80 4.66 -12.51
C TYR A 392 -18.55 3.34 -12.48
N PHE A 393 -18.03 2.32 -13.17
CA PHE A 393 -18.76 1.08 -13.40
C PHE A 393 -18.00 -0.15 -12.93
N THR A 394 -18.74 -1.05 -12.26
CA THR A 394 -18.36 -2.46 -12.08
C THR A 394 -19.53 -3.33 -12.50
N LYS A 395 -19.29 -4.60 -12.78
CA LYS A 395 -20.36 -5.60 -12.98
C LYS A 395 -20.23 -6.75 -12.01
N SER A 396 -21.34 -7.34 -11.62
CA SER A 396 -21.31 -8.54 -10.79
C SER A 396 -20.70 -9.72 -11.55
N LYS A 397 -19.89 -10.55 -10.87
CA LYS A 397 -19.29 -11.77 -11.47
C LYS A 397 -20.31 -12.76 -12.03
N ASN A 398 -21.51 -12.82 -11.47
CA ASN A 398 -22.61 -13.61 -12.00
C ASN A 398 -23.31 -12.97 -13.22
N GLN A 399 -22.81 -11.81 -13.66
CA GLN A 399 -23.26 -11.07 -14.85
C GLN A 399 -24.76 -10.70 -14.86
N LYS A 400 -25.36 -10.51 -13.69
CA LYS A 400 -26.79 -10.14 -13.56
C LYS A 400 -27.03 -8.69 -13.30
N ALA A 401 -25.99 -7.92 -12.92
CA ALA A 401 -26.08 -6.51 -12.62
C ALA A 401 -24.81 -5.74 -12.99
N VAL A 402 -25.00 -4.48 -13.38
CA VAL A 402 -23.95 -3.45 -13.43
C VAL A 402 -24.18 -2.50 -12.25
N TYR A 403 -23.12 -2.11 -11.58
CA TYR A 403 -23.13 -1.08 -10.54
C TYR A 403 -22.56 0.21 -11.11
N ALA A 404 -23.33 1.29 -11.04
CA ALA A 404 -22.94 2.62 -11.49
C ALA A 404 -22.76 3.52 -10.27
N PHE A 405 -21.53 3.87 -9.95
CA PHE A 405 -21.18 4.74 -8.83
C PHE A 405 -21.19 6.19 -9.30
N TRP A 406 -22.12 6.98 -8.83
CA TRP A 406 -22.09 8.42 -9.00
C TRP A 406 -21.15 9.03 -7.95
N LEU A 407 -20.10 9.73 -8.40
CA LEU A 407 -19.15 10.40 -7.51
C LEU A 407 -19.59 11.86 -7.29
N SER A 408 -19.72 12.24 -6.02
CA SER A 408 -19.96 13.62 -5.62
C SER A 408 -18.73 14.50 -5.85
N GLU A 409 -18.90 15.73 -6.29
CA GLU A 409 -17.78 16.67 -6.42
C GLU A 409 -17.20 17.10 -5.06
N LYS A 410 -18.04 17.18 -4.03
CA LYS A 410 -17.70 17.56 -2.67
C LYS A 410 -18.47 16.70 -1.67
N ALA A 411 -17.90 16.51 -0.47
CA ALA A 411 -18.62 15.85 0.61
C ALA A 411 -19.89 16.61 0.97
N GLY A 412 -21.00 15.85 1.12
CA GLY A 412 -22.31 16.43 1.46
C GLY A 412 -23.07 17.04 0.30
N VAL A 413 -22.55 16.98 -0.93
CA VAL A 413 -23.33 17.35 -2.11
C VAL A 413 -24.38 16.28 -2.38
N ASN A 414 -25.62 16.73 -2.51
CA ASN A 414 -26.76 15.89 -2.78
C ASN A 414 -26.73 15.33 -4.21
N LEU A 415 -27.39 14.18 -4.42
CA LEU A 415 -27.67 13.70 -5.77
C LEU A 415 -28.44 14.77 -6.55
N PRO A 416 -28.13 14.99 -7.83
CA PRO A 416 -28.92 15.91 -8.66
C PRO A 416 -30.35 15.36 -8.88
N ALA A 417 -31.26 16.20 -9.33
CA ALA A 417 -32.64 15.80 -9.63
C ALA A 417 -32.73 14.71 -10.72
N SER A 418 -31.72 14.63 -11.58
CA SER A 418 -31.60 13.57 -12.57
C SER A 418 -30.15 13.20 -12.81
N VAL A 419 -29.88 11.93 -13.13
CA VAL A 419 -28.57 11.40 -13.52
C VAL A 419 -28.72 10.70 -14.87
N SER A 420 -27.88 11.06 -15.85
CA SER A 420 -27.89 10.44 -17.17
C SER A 420 -26.47 10.02 -17.57
N PHE A 421 -26.31 8.80 -18.07
CA PHE A 421 -25.02 8.26 -18.51
C PHE A 421 -25.19 7.13 -19.52
N ALA A 422 -24.19 6.95 -20.37
CA ALA A 422 -24.15 5.84 -21.31
C ALA A 422 -23.76 4.54 -20.58
N VAL A 423 -24.52 3.46 -20.85
CA VAL A 423 -24.23 2.10 -20.39
C VAL A 423 -24.24 1.20 -21.60
N ASN A 424 -23.05 0.76 -22.00
CA ASN A 424 -22.91 -0.16 -23.12
C ASN A 424 -23.10 -1.61 -22.65
N ASN A 425 -23.47 -2.50 -23.58
CA ASN A 425 -23.57 -3.96 -23.36
C ASN A 425 -24.74 -4.45 -22.48
N ILE A 426 -25.76 -3.61 -22.22
CA ILE A 426 -27.02 -4.08 -21.64
C ILE A 426 -28.07 -4.15 -22.75
N LYS A 427 -28.47 -5.38 -23.13
CA LYS A 427 -29.50 -5.55 -24.18
C LYS A 427 -30.90 -5.18 -23.67
N GLN A 428 -31.22 -5.55 -22.43
CA GLN A 428 -32.52 -5.30 -21.81
C GLN A 428 -32.35 -5.03 -20.33
N LEU A 429 -32.58 -3.80 -19.92
CA LEU A 429 -32.59 -3.38 -18.52
C LEU A 429 -33.94 -3.72 -17.89
N LYS A 430 -33.92 -4.46 -16.77
CA LYS A 430 -35.15 -4.90 -16.07
C LYS A 430 -35.48 -4.03 -14.87
N LYS A 431 -34.46 -3.58 -14.15
CA LYS A 431 -34.67 -2.80 -12.93
C LYS A 431 -33.50 -1.87 -12.67
N VAL A 432 -33.80 -0.69 -12.16
CA VAL A 432 -32.83 0.28 -11.64
C VAL A 432 -33.19 0.58 -10.19
N SER A 433 -32.21 0.42 -9.29
CA SER A 433 -32.38 0.74 -7.88
C SER A 433 -31.17 1.50 -7.35
N LEU A 434 -31.35 2.29 -6.30
CA LEU A 434 -30.26 2.93 -5.56
C LEU A 434 -29.97 2.07 -4.33
N LEU A 435 -28.74 1.62 -4.16
CA LEU A 435 -28.35 0.83 -2.98
C LEU A 435 -28.62 1.61 -1.70
N GLY A 436 -29.12 0.91 -0.68
CA GLY A 436 -29.54 1.51 0.59
C GLY A 436 -30.90 2.22 0.57
N SER A 437 -31.63 2.16 -0.56
CA SER A 437 -32.98 2.73 -0.66
C SER A 437 -34.01 1.71 -1.14
N THR A 438 -35.21 1.80 -0.58
CA THR A 438 -36.39 1.05 -1.04
C THR A 438 -37.29 1.86 -2.00
N GLN A 439 -36.96 3.13 -2.22
CA GLN A 439 -37.73 4.00 -3.13
C GLN A 439 -37.57 3.55 -4.58
N LYS A 440 -38.68 3.44 -5.29
CA LYS A 440 -38.69 3.16 -6.72
C LYS A 440 -38.19 4.38 -7.50
N LEU A 441 -37.24 4.17 -8.41
CA LEU A 441 -36.75 5.18 -9.31
C LEU A 441 -37.57 5.19 -10.62
N LYS A 442 -37.87 6.37 -11.18
CA LYS A 442 -38.33 6.52 -12.56
C LYS A 442 -37.11 6.59 -13.45
N TRP A 443 -37.05 5.79 -14.51
CA TRP A 443 -35.92 5.73 -15.43
C TRP A 443 -36.38 5.42 -16.86
N GLN A 444 -35.53 5.80 -17.81
CA GLN A 444 -35.67 5.50 -19.23
C GLN A 444 -34.33 4.99 -19.76
N TYR A 445 -34.37 3.95 -20.57
CA TYR A 445 -33.20 3.40 -21.22
C TYR A 445 -33.44 3.23 -22.71
N GLN A 446 -32.73 4.03 -23.53
CA GLN A 446 -32.89 4.04 -24.97
C GLN A 446 -31.50 4.22 -25.64
N ASN A 447 -31.18 3.44 -26.65
CA ASN A 447 -29.96 3.54 -27.43
C ASN A 447 -28.69 3.59 -26.59
N GLY A 448 -28.64 2.80 -25.50
CA GLY A 448 -27.49 2.77 -24.59
C GLY A 448 -27.39 3.94 -23.59
N LEU A 449 -28.31 4.89 -23.63
CA LEU A 449 -28.38 6.00 -22.67
C LEU A 449 -29.41 5.66 -21.57
N LEU A 450 -28.98 5.68 -20.32
CA LEU A 450 -29.86 5.57 -19.15
C LEU A 450 -30.03 6.93 -18.52
N SER A 451 -31.30 7.32 -18.29
CA SER A 451 -31.69 8.53 -17.55
C SER A 451 -32.52 8.14 -16.33
N ILE A 452 -32.15 8.61 -15.16
CA ILE A 452 -32.75 8.29 -13.86
C ILE A 452 -33.23 9.58 -13.21
N GLN A 453 -34.53 9.65 -12.81
CA GLN A 453 -35.06 10.73 -12.00
C GLN A 453 -34.87 10.41 -10.51
N ILE A 454 -34.32 11.34 -9.76
CA ILE A 454 -34.02 11.16 -8.34
C ILE A 454 -35.07 11.88 -7.51
N PRO A 455 -35.88 11.17 -6.70
CA PRO A 455 -36.87 11.77 -5.80
C PRO A 455 -36.21 12.74 -4.80
N ASP A 456 -36.87 13.83 -4.45
CA ASP A 456 -36.37 14.86 -3.54
C ASP A 456 -35.87 14.31 -2.20
N ALA A 457 -36.56 13.30 -1.66
CA ALA A 457 -36.18 12.64 -0.42
C ALA A 457 -34.82 11.95 -0.51
N LEU A 458 -34.45 11.42 -1.69
CA LEU A 458 -33.15 10.79 -1.94
C LEU A 458 -32.04 11.82 -2.21
N GLN A 459 -32.41 12.95 -2.84
CA GLN A 459 -31.45 14.03 -3.07
C GLN A 459 -30.87 14.56 -1.75
N LYS A 460 -31.67 14.58 -0.68
CA LYS A 460 -31.31 15.10 0.65
C LYS A 460 -30.73 14.04 1.60
N SER A 461 -30.47 12.81 1.10
CA SER A 461 -30.03 11.70 1.94
C SER A 461 -28.54 11.84 2.33
N THR A 462 -28.27 11.90 3.63
CA THR A 462 -26.89 11.95 4.17
C THR A 462 -26.09 10.67 3.94
N SER A 463 -26.75 9.53 3.66
CA SER A 463 -26.10 8.26 3.36
C SER A 463 -25.33 8.26 2.03
N LEU A 464 -25.56 9.26 1.19
CA LEU A 464 -24.96 9.40 -0.15
C LEU A 464 -23.85 10.46 -0.21
N LYS A 465 -23.36 10.92 0.95
CA LYS A 465 -22.43 12.06 1.06
C LYS A 465 -21.12 11.94 0.28
N TYR A 466 -20.71 10.73 -0.13
CA TYR A 466 -19.46 10.49 -0.88
C TYR A 466 -19.71 9.97 -2.28
N SER A 467 -20.67 9.05 -2.42
CA SER A 467 -21.04 8.39 -3.66
C SER A 467 -22.36 7.68 -3.47
N GLY A 468 -23.25 7.74 -4.47
CA GLY A 468 -24.45 6.88 -4.59
C GLY A 468 -24.19 5.77 -5.61
N THR A 469 -24.67 4.55 -5.32
CA THR A 469 -24.48 3.41 -6.22
C THR A 469 -25.82 2.94 -6.79
N PHE A 470 -25.99 3.06 -8.10
CA PHE A 470 -27.13 2.48 -8.81
C PHE A 470 -26.83 1.04 -9.19
N GLU A 471 -27.77 0.14 -8.87
CA GLU A 471 -27.75 -1.25 -9.34
C GLU A 471 -28.66 -1.38 -10.55
N LEU A 472 -28.11 -1.85 -11.66
CA LEU A 472 -28.74 -2.01 -12.96
C LEU A 472 -28.89 -3.50 -13.25
N GLU A 473 -30.07 -4.08 -13.00
CA GLU A 473 -30.34 -5.51 -13.26
C GLU A 473 -30.82 -5.73 -14.70
N TYR A 474 -30.27 -6.75 -15.38
CA TYR A 474 -30.57 -7.06 -16.80
C TYR A 474 -30.70 -8.56 -17.08
#